data_adacedd5ac8e0691fed9aeabf2438ae2
#
_entry.id   adacedd5ac8e0691fed9aeabf2438ae2
#
_cell.length_a   1.000
_cell.length_b   1.000
_cell.length_c   1.000
_cell.angle_alpha   90.00
_cell.angle_beta   90.00
_cell.angle_gamma   90.00
#
_symmetry.space_group_name_H-M   'P 1'
#
loop_
_entity.id
_entity.type
_entity.pdbx_description
1 polymer ?
#
loop_
_entity_poly.entity_id
_entity_poly.type
_entity_poly.pdbx_seq_one_letter_code
_entity_poly.pdbx_strand_id
1 'polypeptide(L)'
;MLELETHLSYPFVFEADGQVWMIPESHASGTIDLYRATDFPRGWVHEAVLLDGVVAGDATLLQHGGRWWMFATVRAGGGSYSDTLHLWHAPHFRGPWTPHRHNPVLIDIGSARAAGPIVARDGGLIRPVQDCREGYGAALGLARILRLDEEAYAQRVETRLRPGAAWPGTRLHMLSAAGGFEFIDGSHRARTRLLG
;
A
#
# COMPACT_ATOMS: atom_id res chain seq x y z
N MET A 1 16.30 12.22 6.39
CA MET A 1 14.99 11.54 6.33
C MET A 1 13.99 12.54 5.76
N LEU A 2 13.00 12.12 4.99
CA LEU A 2 11.96 13.04 4.53
C LEU A 2 11.12 13.49 5.73
N GLU A 3 10.89 14.80 5.85
CA GLU A 3 10.08 15.41 6.88
C GLU A 3 9.21 16.50 6.23
N LEU A 4 7.91 16.46 6.48
CA LEU A 4 6.93 17.42 6.01
C LEU A 4 6.08 17.90 7.18
N GLU A 5 5.35 18.99 7.01
CA GLU A 5 4.40 19.50 8.03
C GLU A 5 3.20 18.56 8.23
N THR A 6 2.91 17.70 7.24
CA THR A 6 1.83 16.73 7.28
C THR A 6 2.32 15.35 7.72
N HIS A 7 1.39 14.54 8.25
CA HIS A 7 1.68 13.14 8.58
C HIS A 7 2.15 12.36 7.35
N LEU A 8 3.20 11.56 7.52
CA LEU A 8 3.72 10.63 6.53
C LEU A 8 3.70 9.21 7.09
N SER A 9 3.26 8.27 6.27
CA SER A 9 3.30 6.84 6.59
C SER A 9 3.47 6.00 5.32
N TYR A 10 3.47 4.67 5.45
CA TYR A 10 3.52 3.72 4.34
C TYR A 10 4.51 4.14 3.23
N PRO A 11 5.82 4.25 3.49
CA PRO A 11 6.79 4.66 2.48
C PRO A 11 6.97 3.53 1.45
N PHE A 12 6.23 3.56 0.35
CA PHE A 12 6.42 2.62 -0.74
C PHE A 12 7.69 2.99 -1.51
N VAL A 13 8.76 2.21 -1.30
CA VAL A 13 10.07 2.41 -1.93
C VAL A 13 10.25 1.40 -3.05
N PHE A 14 10.75 1.84 -4.20
CA PHE A 14 11.00 1.00 -5.36
C PHE A 14 12.17 1.52 -6.20
N GLU A 15 12.74 0.64 -7.02
CA GLU A 15 13.78 0.97 -7.98
C GLU A 15 13.20 1.01 -9.40
N ALA A 16 13.50 2.06 -10.14
CA ALA A 16 13.17 2.20 -11.56
C ALA A 16 14.12 3.19 -12.22
N ASP A 17 14.41 3.01 -13.51
CA ASP A 17 15.31 3.86 -14.30
C ASP A 17 16.67 4.09 -13.62
N GLY A 18 17.21 3.08 -12.92
CA GLY A 18 18.48 3.17 -12.21
C GLY A 18 18.49 4.11 -11.00
N GLN A 19 17.33 4.48 -10.49
CA GLN A 19 17.15 5.35 -9.33
C GLN A 19 16.24 4.69 -8.29
N VAL A 20 16.36 5.16 -7.03
CA VAL A 20 15.45 4.77 -5.94
C VAL A 20 14.39 5.85 -5.77
N TRP A 21 13.14 5.41 -5.70
CA TRP A 21 11.95 6.23 -5.61
C TRP A 21 11.14 5.90 -4.37
N MET A 22 10.34 6.84 -3.92
CA MET A 22 9.41 6.65 -2.81
C MET A 22 8.08 7.36 -3.09
N ILE A 23 6.99 6.67 -2.77
CA ILE A 23 5.65 7.26 -2.67
C ILE A 23 5.22 7.08 -1.21
N PRO A 24 5.34 8.11 -0.36
CA PRO A 24 4.80 8.05 0.98
C PRO A 24 3.29 8.27 0.97
N GLU A 25 2.58 7.69 1.91
CA GLU A 25 1.21 8.07 2.20
C GLU A 25 1.20 9.45 2.86
N SER A 26 0.39 10.36 2.32
CA SER A 26 0.20 11.72 2.78
C SER A 26 -1.22 12.20 2.45
N HIS A 27 -2.23 11.51 2.97
CA HIS A 27 -3.64 11.79 2.64
C HIS A 27 -4.07 13.25 2.92
N ALA A 28 -3.39 13.92 3.85
CA ALA A 28 -3.69 15.30 4.19
C ALA A 28 -3.32 16.30 3.08
N SER A 29 -2.43 15.94 2.15
CA SER A 29 -2.07 16.79 1.01
C SER A 29 -3.13 16.79 -0.09
N GLY A 30 -3.95 15.72 -0.17
CA GLY A 30 -4.89 15.50 -1.28
C GLY A 30 -4.21 15.11 -2.58
N THR A 31 -2.93 14.69 -2.50
CA THR A 31 -2.10 14.30 -3.64
C THR A 31 -1.44 12.95 -3.41
N ILE A 32 -1.00 12.31 -4.49
CA ILE A 32 -0.03 11.20 -4.44
C ILE A 32 1.26 11.73 -5.04
N ASP A 33 2.30 11.82 -4.22
CA ASP A 33 3.56 12.45 -4.55
C ASP A 33 4.68 11.44 -4.73
N LEU A 34 5.53 11.71 -5.73
CA LEU A 34 6.73 10.94 -6.03
C LEU A 34 7.97 11.67 -5.52
N TYR A 35 8.81 10.96 -4.79
CA TYR A 35 10.09 11.43 -4.32
C TYR A 35 11.22 10.61 -4.91
N ARG A 36 12.34 11.26 -5.23
CA ARG A 36 13.58 10.61 -5.68
C ARG A 36 14.64 10.66 -4.60
N ALA A 37 15.33 9.54 -4.39
CA ALA A 37 16.48 9.51 -3.49
C ALA A 37 17.67 10.29 -4.09
N THR A 38 18.29 11.13 -3.27
CA THR A 38 19.57 11.79 -3.56
C THR A 38 20.72 11.19 -2.76
N ASP A 39 20.43 10.66 -1.58
CA ASP A 39 21.34 9.90 -0.69
C ASP A 39 20.50 8.85 0.05
N PHE A 40 20.26 7.69 -0.58
CA PHE A 40 19.46 6.62 0.03
C PHE A 40 20.16 6.05 1.28
N PRO A 41 19.45 5.85 2.40
CA PRO A 41 18.00 6.07 2.59
C PRO A 41 17.62 7.45 3.16
N ARG A 42 18.53 8.41 3.25
CA ARG A 42 18.36 9.64 4.03
C ARG A 42 17.91 10.85 3.24
N GLY A 43 18.43 11.02 2.02
CA GLY A 43 18.17 12.20 1.18
C GLY A 43 17.05 11.95 0.19
N TRP A 44 15.99 12.79 0.20
CA TRP A 44 14.85 12.71 -0.69
C TRP A 44 14.48 14.08 -1.23
N VAL A 45 14.13 14.17 -2.51
CA VAL A 45 13.61 15.37 -3.15
C VAL A 45 12.27 15.08 -3.79
N HIS A 46 11.34 16.01 -3.68
CA HIS A 46 10.07 15.93 -4.40
C HIS A 46 10.31 16.01 -5.90
N GLU A 47 9.78 15.07 -6.65
CA GLU A 47 9.99 14.95 -8.09
C GLU A 47 8.74 15.33 -8.88
N ALA A 48 7.58 14.83 -8.47
CA ALA A 48 6.33 15.06 -9.18
C ALA A 48 5.10 14.80 -8.30
N VAL A 49 3.99 15.43 -8.63
CA VAL A 49 2.65 15.03 -8.22
C VAL A 49 2.14 14.01 -9.24
N LEU A 50 1.90 12.77 -8.83
CA LEU A 50 1.39 11.71 -9.70
C LEU A 50 -0.12 11.80 -9.89
N LEU A 51 -0.85 12.10 -8.81
CA LEU A 51 -2.29 12.36 -8.82
C LEU A 51 -2.60 13.56 -7.93
N ASP A 52 -3.51 14.41 -8.38
CA ASP A 52 -4.00 15.58 -7.66
C ASP A 52 -5.50 15.47 -7.39
N GLY A 53 -5.98 16.07 -6.29
CA GLY A 53 -7.39 16.04 -5.89
C GLY A 53 -7.85 14.66 -5.41
N VAL A 54 -6.94 13.79 -4.95
CA VAL A 54 -7.25 12.43 -4.49
C VAL A 54 -6.84 12.25 -3.03
N VAL A 55 -7.82 12.06 -2.16
CA VAL A 55 -7.56 11.71 -0.75
C VAL A 55 -7.38 10.20 -0.65
N ALA A 56 -6.14 9.75 -0.80
CA ALA A 56 -5.79 8.34 -0.91
C ALA A 56 -4.77 7.90 0.14
N GLY A 57 -4.86 6.64 0.55
CA GLY A 57 -3.90 5.99 1.43
C GLY A 57 -3.17 4.83 0.74
N ASP A 58 -1.94 4.58 1.18
CA ASP A 58 -1.15 3.38 0.92
C ASP A 58 -0.95 3.08 -0.58
N ALA A 59 -0.58 4.12 -1.36
CA ALA A 59 -0.35 3.97 -2.80
C ALA A 59 0.80 3.00 -3.07
N THR A 60 0.53 1.98 -3.87
CA THR A 60 1.45 0.88 -4.19
C THR A 60 1.54 0.72 -5.70
N LEU A 61 2.74 0.71 -6.25
CA LEU A 61 2.94 0.49 -7.68
C LEU A 61 3.25 -0.98 -8.01
N LEU A 62 2.86 -1.37 -9.20
CA LEU A 62 3.17 -2.65 -9.80
C LEU A 62 3.44 -2.47 -11.29
N GLN A 63 4.57 -2.98 -11.79
CA GLN A 63 4.78 -3.12 -13.22
C GLN A 63 4.30 -4.51 -13.67
N HIS A 64 3.28 -4.53 -14.53
CA HIS A 64 2.68 -5.78 -15.01
C HIS A 64 2.03 -5.60 -16.38
N GLY A 65 2.18 -6.60 -17.25
CA GLY A 65 1.54 -6.58 -18.57
C GLY A 65 1.99 -5.42 -19.47
N GLY A 66 3.25 -5.00 -19.36
CA GLY A 66 3.82 -3.93 -20.19
C GLY A 66 3.41 -2.51 -19.76
N ARG A 67 2.82 -2.34 -18.59
CA ARG A 67 2.42 -1.04 -18.02
C ARG A 67 2.61 -0.98 -16.52
N TRP A 68 2.45 0.21 -15.97
CA TRP A 68 2.43 0.46 -14.54
C TRP A 68 0.99 0.55 -14.04
N TRP A 69 0.77 -0.03 -12.87
CA TRP A 69 -0.47 0.01 -12.12
C TRP A 69 -0.23 0.69 -10.78
N MET A 70 -1.15 1.54 -10.37
CA MET A 70 -1.18 2.13 -9.03
C MET A 70 -2.43 1.63 -8.32
N PHE A 71 -2.25 1.10 -7.12
CA PHE A 71 -3.29 0.65 -6.20
C PHE A 71 -3.33 1.63 -5.03
N ALA A 72 -4.47 2.17 -4.70
CA ALA A 72 -4.62 2.98 -3.49
C ALA A 72 -6.04 2.87 -2.93
N THR A 73 -6.17 2.98 -1.61
CA THR A 73 -7.48 3.13 -0.99
C THR A 73 -7.87 4.59 -0.99
N VAL A 74 -9.05 4.91 -1.54
CA VAL A 74 -9.53 6.28 -1.69
C VAL A 74 -10.68 6.53 -0.75
N ARG A 75 -10.59 7.58 0.04
CA ARG A 75 -11.71 8.05 0.85
C ARG A 75 -12.69 8.84 -0.01
N ALA A 76 -13.79 8.22 -0.38
CA ALA A 76 -14.88 8.89 -1.11
C ALA A 76 -15.99 9.27 -0.12
N GLY A 77 -16.35 10.56 -0.07
CA GLY A 77 -17.42 11.06 0.79
C GLY A 77 -17.16 10.80 2.28
N GLY A 78 -18.11 10.15 2.97
CA GLY A 78 -18.01 9.78 4.39
C GLY A 78 -17.35 8.43 4.68
N GLY A 79 -16.75 7.78 3.66
CA GLY A 79 -16.12 6.47 3.78
C GLY A 79 -14.83 6.46 4.60
N SER A 80 -14.25 5.27 4.77
CA SER A 80 -12.99 5.07 5.47
C SER A 80 -11.80 5.03 4.49
N TYR A 81 -10.58 4.99 5.04
CA TYR A 81 -9.36 4.72 4.24
C TYR A 81 -9.08 3.21 4.10
N SER A 82 -10.04 2.33 4.37
CA SER A 82 -9.79 0.89 4.47
C SER A 82 -10.70 0.03 3.61
N ASP A 83 -11.74 0.60 3.00
CA ASP A 83 -12.85 -0.17 2.41
C ASP A 83 -12.99 -0.07 0.89
N THR A 84 -12.36 0.92 0.24
CA THR A 84 -12.47 1.11 -1.21
C THR A 84 -11.11 1.09 -1.90
N LEU A 85 -10.89 0.16 -2.83
CA LEU A 85 -9.69 0.10 -3.66
C LEU A 85 -9.95 0.77 -5.00
N HIS A 86 -9.07 1.68 -5.36
CA HIS A 86 -9.01 2.30 -6.68
C HIS A 86 -7.73 1.88 -7.41
N LEU A 87 -7.80 1.82 -8.72
CA LEU A 87 -6.68 1.54 -9.61
C LEU A 87 -6.49 2.66 -10.63
N TRP A 88 -5.25 2.87 -11.01
CA TRP A 88 -4.85 3.66 -12.17
C TRP A 88 -3.81 2.87 -12.95
N HIS A 89 -3.71 3.15 -14.24
CA HIS A 89 -2.66 2.58 -15.08
C HIS A 89 -1.95 3.66 -15.89
N ALA A 90 -0.70 3.41 -16.24
CA ALA A 90 0.14 4.33 -17.00
C ALA A 90 1.17 3.57 -17.84
N PRO A 91 1.67 4.15 -18.94
CA PRO A 91 2.81 3.59 -19.69
C PRO A 91 4.11 3.65 -18.89
N HIS A 92 4.22 4.58 -17.95
CA HIS A 92 5.40 4.79 -17.11
C HIS A 92 5.00 5.14 -15.67
N PHE A 93 5.85 4.84 -14.67
CA PHE A 93 5.54 5.13 -13.25
C PHE A 93 5.38 6.62 -12.92
N ARG A 94 5.89 7.51 -13.78
CA ARG A 94 5.63 8.95 -13.68
C ARG A 94 4.31 9.38 -14.32
N GLY A 95 3.59 8.48 -14.96
CA GLY A 95 2.35 8.75 -15.67
C GLY A 95 2.53 8.94 -17.18
N PRO A 96 1.54 9.56 -17.86
CA PRO A 96 0.29 10.05 -17.29
C PRO A 96 -0.60 8.90 -16.77
N TRP A 97 -1.19 9.09 -15.59
CA TRP A 97 -2.04 8.10 -14.95
C TRP A 97 -3.49 8.20 -15.40
N THR A 98 -4.04 7.10 -15.87
CA THR A 98 -5.45 6.97 -16.28
C THR A 98 -6.20 6.16 -15.23
N PRO A 99 -7.31 6.66 -14.67
CA PRO A 99 -8.11 5.90 -13.72
C PRO A 99 -8.75 4.68 -14.38
N HIS A 100 -8.80 3.57 -13.65
CA HIS A 100 -9.50 2.39 -14.09
C HIS A 100 -11.02 2.72 -14.24
N ARG A 101 -11.62 2.26 -15.34
CA ARG A 101 -12.99 2.63 -15.72
C ARG A 101 -14.06 2.24 -14.69
N HIS A 102 -13.79 1.23 -13.88
CA HIS A 102 -14.70 0.71 -12.87
C HIS A 102 -14.28 1.03 -11.44
N ASN A 103 -13.56 2.16 -11.24
CA ASN A 103 -13.25 2.59 -9.87
C ASN A 103 -14.51 2.98 -9.09
N PRO A 104 -14.64 2.58 -7.81
CA PRO A 104 -13.76 1.66 -7.08
C PRO A 104 -13.85 0.22 -7.60
N VAL A 105 -12.69 -0.42 -7.81
CA VAL A 105 -12.64 -1.80 -8.34
C VAL A 105 -12.96 -2.86 -7.29
N LEU A 106 -12.91 -2.49 -6.02
CA LEU A 106 -13.26 -3.35 -4.88
C LEU A 106 -13.78 -2.49 -3.73
N ILE A 107 -14.87 -2.94 -3.12
CA ILE A 107 -15.41 -2.38 -1.87
C ILE A 107 -15.45 -3.53 -0.85
N ASP A 108 -14.45 -3.60 0.02
CA ASP A 108 -14.31 -4.65 1.03
C ASP A 108 -13.36 -4.23 2.16
N ILE A 109 -13.89 -3.98 3.33
CA ILE A 109 -13.11 -3.62 4.54
C ILE A 109 -12.10 -4.71 4.95
N GLY A 110 -12.29 -5.93 4.48
CA GLY A 110 -11.43 -7.08 4.79
C GLY A 110 -10.27 -7.29 3.81
N SER A 111 -10.19 -6.52 2.70
CA SER A 111 -9.14 -6.73 1.71
C SER A 111 -8.87 -5.56 0.75
N ALA A 112 -9.53 -4.42 0.89
CA ALA A 112 -9.25 -3.28 0.02
C ALA A 112 -7.92 -2.60 0.36
N ARG A 113 -7.60 -2.42 1.65
CA ARG A 113 -6.42 -1.67 2.09
C ARG A 113 -5.13 -2.46 1.86
N ALA A 114 -4.10 -1.78 1.32
CA ALA A 114 -2.79 -2.37 1.13
C ALA A 114 -2.09 -2.67 2.48
N ALA A 115 -1.26 -3.71 2.46
CA ALA A 115 -0.40 -4.10 3.58
C ALA A 115 1.04 -4.39 3.11
N GLY A 116 1.47 -3.78 2.02
CA GLY A 116 2.81 -3.94 1.49
C GLY A 116 2.86 -4.11 -0.03
N PRO A 117 4.06 -4.25 -0.61
CA PRO A 117 4.27 -4.40 -2.03
C PRO A 117 3.62 -5.68 -2.58
N ILE A 118 3.16 -5.59 -3.83
CA ILE A 118 2.65 -6.75 -4.57
C ILE A 118 3.85 -7.53 -5.09
N VAL A 119 3.88 -8.84 -4.86
CA VAL A 119 4.99 -9.72 -5.23
C VAL A 119 4.53 -10.86 -6.14
N ALA A 120 5.41 -11.28 -7.03
CA ALA A 120 5.22 -12.52 -7.80
C ALA A 120 5.56 -13.73 -6.92
N ARG A 121 4.62 -14.65 -6.73
CA ARG A 121 4.80 -15.87 -5.95
C ARG A 121 3.94 -17.00 -6.51
N ASP A 122 4.51 -18.20 -6.62
CA ASP A 122 3.82 -19.41 -7.07
C ASP A 122 3.06 -19.21 -8.40
N GLY A 123 3.73 -18.56 -9.37
CA GLY A 123 3.18 -18.32 -10.71
C GLY A 123 2.08 -17.26 -10.78
N GLY A 124 1.85 -16.48 -9.73
CA GLY A 124 0.85 -15.42 -9.70
C GLY A 124 1.29 -14.18 -8.92
N LEU A 125 0.44 -13.18 -8.89
CA LEU A 125 0.66 -11.96 -8.14
C LEU A 125 -0.06 -12.06 -6.79
N ILE A 126 0.67 -11.85 -5.70
CA ILE A 126 0.13 -11.79 -4.34
C ILE A 126 0.17 -10.36 -3.86
N ARG A 127 -0.97 -9.85 -3.48
CA ARG A 127 -1.16 -8.55 -2.86
C ARG A 127 -1.38 -8.72 -1.36
N PRO A 128 -0.46 -8.28 -0.49
CA PRO A 128 -0.71 -8.18 0.94
C PRO A 128 -1.81 -7.15 1.20
N VAL A 129 -2.77 -7.50 2.05
CA VAL A 129 -3.92 -6.66 2.38
C VAL A 129 -4.16 -6.64 3.89
N GLN A 130 -4.72 -5.54 4.39
CA GLN A 130 -5.17 -5.45 5.77
C GLN A 130 -6.61 -5.95 5.88
N ASP A 131 -6.85 -6.83 6.84
CA ASP A 131 -8.21 -7.17 7.26
C ASP A 131 -8.60 -6.22 8.40
N CYS A 132 -9.40 -5.22 8.07
CA CYS A 132 -9.81 -4.16 8.99
C CYS A 132 -11.21 -4.38 9.60
N ARG A 133 -11.82 -5.57 9.45
CA ARG A 133 -13.15 -5.87 9.97
C ARG A 133 -13.27 -5.75 11.49
N GLU A 134 -12.20 -6.09 12.21
CA GLU A 134 -12.09 -5.95 13.67
C GLU A 134 -11.24 -4.73 14.08
N GLY A 135 -11.16 -3.72 13.19
CA GLY A 135 -10.38 -2.50 13.32
C GLY A 135 -9.09 -2.51 12.51
N TYR A 136 -8.47 -1.35 12.39
CA TYR A 136 -7.26 -1.13 11.61
C TYR A 136 -6.14 -2.12 11.97
N GLY A 137 -5.60 -2.81 10.96
CA GLY A 137 -4.51 -3.76 11.15
C GLY A 137 -4.85 -4.99 12.00
N ALA A 138 -6.12 -5.39 12.08
CA ALA A 138 -6.51 -6.54 12.91
C ALA A 138 -5.89 -7.87 12.43
N ALA A 139 -5.67 -8.01 11.13
CA ALA A 139 -4.98 -9.15 10.53
C ALA A 139 -4.39 -8.78 9.16
N LEU A 140 -3.47 -9.61 8.66
CA LEU A 140 -3.00 -9.57 7.29
C LEU A 140 -3.73 -10.61 6.43
N GLY A 141 -4.02 -10.26 5.18
CA GLY A 141 -4.44 -11.18 4.15
C GLY A 141 -3.40 -11.28 3.03
N LEU A 142 -3.27 -12.45 2.45
CA LEU A 142 -2.54 -12.66 1.20
C LEU A 142 -3.56 -12.87 0.10
N ALA A 143 -3.77 -11.86 -0.74
CA ALA A 143 -4.75 -11.89 -1.81
C ALA A 143 -4.07 -12.19 -3.15
N ARG A 144 -4.47 -13.27 -3.81
CA ARG A 144 -4.06 -13.54 -5.18
C ARG A 144 -4.84 -12.65 -6.13
N ILE A 145 -4.14 -11.93 -6.99
CA ILE A 145 -4.74 -11.21 -8.10
C ILE A 145 -5.09 -12.23 -9.18
N LEU A 146 -6.38 -12.32 -9.51
CA LEU A 146 -6.91 -13.26 -10.49
C LEU A 146 -7.07 -12.61 -11.86
N ARG A 147 -7.31 -11.31 -11.88
CA ARG A 147 -7.42 -10.50 -13.10
C ARG A 147 -6.95 -9.08 -12.83
N LEU A 148 -6.18 -8.53 -13.75
CA LEU A 148 -5.71 -7.15 -13.73
C LEU A 148 -5.54 -6.67 -15.16
N ASP A 149 -6.53 -5.97 -15.65
CA ASP A 149 -6.53 -5.29 -16.95
C ASP A 149 -7.39 -4.01 -16.89
N GLU A 150 -7.45 -3.24 -17.95
CA GLU A 150 -8.19 -1.96 -17.99
C GLU A 150 -9.71 -2.14 -17.88
N GLU A 151 -10.21 -3.36 -18.13
CA GLU A 151 -11.64 -3.69 -18.15
C GLU A 151 -12.12 -4.29 -16.84
N ALA A 152 -11.23 -4.97 -16.08
CA ALA A 152 -11.63 -5.62 -14.84
C ALA A 152 -10.46 -5.87 -13.88
N TYR A 153 -10.82 -5.91 -12.61
CA TYR A 153 -9.97 -6.36 -11.51
C TYR A 153 -10.68 -7.44 -10.70
N ALA A 154 -9.95 -8.47 -10.34
CA ALA A 154 -10.43 -9.48 -9.39
C ALA A 154 -9.29 -9.99 -8.51
N GLN A 155 -9.57 -10.17 -7.24
CA GLN A 155 -8.66 -10.81 -6.28
C GLN A 155 -9.40 -11.80 -5.39
N ARG A 156 -8.65 -12.71 -4.78
CA ARG A 156 -9.15 -13.65 -3.77
C ARG A 156 -8.16 -13.75 -2.62
N VAL A 157 -8.61 -13.50 -1.39
CA VAL A 157 -7.79 -13.74 -0.19
C VAL A 157 -7.64 -15.24 0.01
N GLU A 158 -6.42 -15.75 -0.10
CA GLU A 158 -6.11 -17.18 0.04
C GLU A 158 -5.66 -17.53 1.46
N THR A 159 -5.03 -16.60 2.14
CA THR A 159 -4.48 -16.81 3.49
C THR A 159 -4.75 -15.59 4.36
N ARG A 160 -5.04 -15.81 5.63
CA ARG A 160 -5.11 -14.77 6.67
C ARG A 160 -4.16 -15.10 7.80
N LEU A 161 -3.33 -14.14 8.15
CA LEU A 161 -2.40 -14.19 9.27
C LEU A 161 -2.95 -13.32 10.39
N ARG A 162 -3.11 -13.92 11.57
CA ARG A 162 -3.61 -13.22 12.77
C ARG A 162 -2.53 -13.18 13.84
N PRO A 163 -2.56 -12.19 14.75
CA PRO A 163 -1.75 -12.23 15.95
C PRO A 163 -1.97 -13.50 16.73
N GLY A 164 -0.92 -14.05 17.33
CA GLY A 164 -0.97 -15.30 18.07
C GLY A 164 0.40 -15.66 18.63
N ALA A 165 0.62 -16.92 18.96
CA ALA A 165 1.87 -17.37 19.59
C ALA A 165 3.11 -17.09 18.73
N ALA A 166 2.99 -17.25 17.40
CA ALA A 166 4.08 -16.97 16.47
C ALA A 166 4.29 -15.45 16.25
N TRP A 167 3.25 -14.64 16.42
CA TRP A 167 3.25 -13.19 16.23
C TRP A 167 2.59 -12.53 17.43
N PRO A 168 3.34 -12.40 18.55
CA PRO A 168 2.78 -11.86 19.78
C PRO A 168 2.36 -10.40 19.61
N GLY A 169 1.14 -10.09 20.05
CA GLY A 169 0.58 -8.74 19.92
C GLY A 169 -0.92 -8.77 19.66
N THR A 170 -1.46 -7.64 19.21
CA THR A 170 -2.90 -7.47 18.95
C THR A 170 -3.18 -7.11 17.49
N ARG A 171 -2.15 -6.79 16.70
CA ARG A 171 -2.25 -6.32 15.32
C ARG A 171 -1.15 -6.92 14.47
N LEU A 172 -1.44 -7.18 13.20
CA LEU A 172 -0.49 -7.40 12.13
C LEU A 172 -0.86 -6.44 11.00
N HIS A 173 0.08 -5.62 10.55
CA HIS A 173 -0.26 -4.42 9.83
C HIS A 173 0.37 -4.37 8.43
N MET A 174 1.63 -4.83 8.29
CA MET A 174 2.36 -4.75 7.05
C MET A 174 3.22 -6.00 6.82
N LEU A 175 3.35 -6.38 5.56
CA LEU A 175 4.30 -7.40 5.08
C LEU A 175 5.12 -6.80 3.96
N SER A 176 6.43 -6.80 4.09
CA SER A 176 7.37 -6.41 3.03
C SER A 176 8.48 -7.42 2.88
N ALA A 177 9.18 -7.39 1.74
CA ALA A 177 10.31 -8.27 1.47
C ALA A 177 11.44 -7.47 0.82
N ALA A 178 12.66 -7.69 1.28
CA ALA A 178 13.87 -7.11 0.70
C ALA A 178 15.09 -7.97 1.04
N GLY A 179 16.06 -8.08 0.12
CA GLY A 179 17.32 -8.74 0.38
C GLY A 179 17.22 -10.21 0.82
N GLY A 180 16.16 -10.92 0.42
CA GLY A 180 15.91 -12.31 0.83
C GLY A 180 15.23 -12.47 2.20
N PHE A 181 14.84 -11.37 2.84
CA PHE A 181 14.11 -11.35 4.10
C PHE A 181 12.66 -10.93 3.89
N GLU A 182 11.76 -11.46 4.72
CA GLU A 182 10.39 -10.98 4.87
C GLU A 182 10.26 -10.25 6.22
N PHE A 183 9.60 -9.10 6.21
CA PHE A 183 9.38 -8.27 7.39
C PHE A 183 7.88 -8.17 7.64
N ILE A 184 7.46 -8.51 8.84
CA ILE A 184 6.10 -8.29 9.31
C ILE A 184 6.17 -7.33 10.48
N ASP A 185 5.37 -6.29 10.45
CA ASP A 185 5.18 -5.43 11.61
C ASP A 185 3.88 -5.76 12.33
N GLY A 186 3.85 -5.40 13.59
CA GLY A 186 2.69 -5.58 14.42
C GLY A 186 2.74 -4.66 15.64
N SER A 187 1.63 -4.54 16.34
CA SER A 187 1.56 -3.76 17.57
C SER A 187 1.00 -4.58 18.72
N HIS A 188 1.39 -4.21 19.94
CA HIS A 188 0.77 -4.74 21.14
C HIS A 188 0.56 -3.62 22.17
N ARG A 189 -0.36 -3.84 23.11
CA ARG A 189 -0.57 -2.90 24.21
C ARG A 189 0.62 -2.94 25.15
N ALA A 190 1.31 -1.82 25.32
CA ALA A 190 2.31 -1.69 26.38
C ALA A 190 1.63 -1.93 27.75
N ARG A 191 2.20 -2.81 28.57
CA ARG A 191 1.83 -2.87 29.99
C ARG A 191 2.45 -1.66 30.66
N THR A 192 1.64 -0.67 31.01
CA THR A 192 2.08 0.40 31.90
C THR A 192 2.37 -0.25 33.26
N ARG A 193 3.65 -0.42 33.62
CA ARG A 193 3.98 -0.66 35.00
C ARG A 193 3.74 0.67 35.72
N LEU A 194 2.68 0.74 36.51
CA LEU A 194 2.61 1.76 37.55
C LEU A 194 3.81 1.48 38.47
N LEU A 195 4.78 2.37 38.46
CA LEU A 195 5.79 2.41 39.51
C LEU A 195 5.05 2.80 40.78
N GLY A 196 4.85 1.83 41.67
CA GLY A 196 4.37 2.03 43.03
C GLY A 196 5.48 2.64 43.89
#